data_87a4175c992ae58cd8523046ec8f2ba0
#
_entry.id   87a4175c992ae58cd8523046ec8f2ba0
#
_cell.length_a   1.000
_cell.length_b   1.000
_cell.length_c   1.000
_cell.angle_alpha   90.00
_cell.angle_beta   90.00
_cell.angle_gamma   90.00
#
_symmetry.space_group_name_H-M   'P 1'
#
loop_
_entity.id
_entity.type
_entity.pdbx_description
1 polymer ?
#
loop_
_entity_poly.entity_id
_entity_poly.type
_entity_poly.pdbx_seq_one_letter_code
_entity_poly.pdbx_strand_id
1 'polypeptide(L)'
;MKQDNNSKHRTRHLILVIMAAIAMMMGGIPCYAENTQGQRPPFDPKRFEADLEQYITTHASLTPQEASKFFPVYRQMMKKMRSCFDEMRRYHFVNPADEKGCAEAIRRQDELDIEMKQLQQEYHNRFMYILPASKVLQVIKAEEKFHRQAFKRARQWHQNHPKHVKR
;
A
#
# COMPACT_ATOMS: atom_id res chain seq x y z
N MET A 1 17.95 -27.05 -0.40
CA MET A 1 17.51 -26.18 -1.51
C MET A 1 15.98 -25.96 -1.48
N LYS A 2 15.40 -25.58 -0.33
CA LYS A 2 13.93 -25.42 -0.15
C LYS A 2 13.53 -24.06 0.47
N GLN A 3 14.47 -23.12 0.65
CA GLN A 3 14.24 -21.83 1.31
C GLN A 3 13.94 -20.63 0.38
N ASP A 4 14.29 -20.73 -0.91
CA ASP A 4 14.19 -19.58 -1.84
C ASP A 4 12.78 -19.30 -2.38
N ASN A 5 11.89 -20.30 -2.40
CA ASN A 5 10.55 -20.11 -2.94
C ASN A 5 9.62 -19.34 -1.99
N ASN A 6 9.87 -19.40 -0.69
CA ASN A 6 9.01 -18.73 0.31
C ASN A 6 9.29 -17.22 0.40
N SER A 7 10.52 -16.79 0.09
CA SER A 7 10.87 -15.37 0.08
C SER A 7 10.28 -14.65 -1.15
N LYS A 8 10.32 -15.28 -2.32
CA LYS A 8 9.74 -14.74 -3.57
C LYS A 8 8.22 -14.64 -3.51
N HIS A 9 7.53 -15.59 -2.88
CA HIS A 9 6.09 -15.52 -2.62
C HIS A 9 5.74 -14.40 -1.62
N ARG A 10 6.52 -14.23 -0.56
CA ARG A 10 6.31 -13.14 0.41
C ARG A 10 6.48 -11.76 -0.22
N THR A 11 7.46 -11.61 -1.11
CA THR A 11 7.72 -10.33 -1.78
C THR A 11 6.62 -9.97 -2.77
N ARG A 12 6.11 -10.94 -3.54
CA ARG A 12 4.96 -10.75 -4.44
C ARG A 12 3.68 -10.40 -3.68
N HIS A 13 3.44 -11.05 -2.54
CA HIS A 13 2.30 -10.71 -1.67
C HIS A 13 2.43 -9.33 -1.04
N LEU A 14 3.65 -8.86 -0.73
CA LEU A 14 3.86 -7.52 -0.17
C LEU A 14 3.50 -6.43 -1.19
N ILE A 15 3.94 -6.59 -2.44
CA ILE A 15 3.62 -5.66 -3.53
C ILE A 15 2.10 -5.67 -3.80
N LEU A 16 1.48 -6.84 -3.87
CA LEU A 16 0.02 -6.97 -4.06
C LEU A 16 -0.79 -6.39 -2.90
N VAL A 17 -0.28 -6.46 -1.68
CA VAL A 17 -0.96 -5.90 -0.49
C VAL A 17 -0.85 -4.37 -0.49
N ILE A 18 0.31 -3.82 -0.85
CA ILE A 18 0.48 -2.37 -1.02
C ILE A 18 -0.36 -1.87 -2.21
N MET A 19 -0.37 -2.60 -3.33
CA MET A 19 -1.21 -2.31 -4.50
C MET A 19 -2.70 -2.29 -4.16
N ALA A 20 -3.19 -3.29 -3.42
CA ALA A 20 -4.58 -3.37 -3.01
C ALA A 20 -4.99 -2.25 -2.03
N ALA A 21 -4.09 -1.83 -1.14
CA ALA A 21 -4.36 -0.74 -0.20
C ALA A 21 -4.47 0.61 -0.93
N ILE A 22 -3.63 0.85 -1.95
CA ILE A 22 -3.64 2.10 -2.73
C ILE A 22 -4.77 2.11 -3.77
N ALA A 23 -5.10 0.98 -4.39
CA ALA A 23 -6.24 0.87 -5.29
C ALA A 23 -7.59 1.14 -4.59
N MET A 24 -7.70 0.86 -3.28
CA MET A 24 -8.88 1.23 -2.48
C MET A 24 -8.96 2.74 -2.18
N MET A 25 -7.87 3.50 -2.36
CA MET A 25 -7.83 4.93 -2.06
C MET A 25 -8.52 5.82 -3.09
N MET A 26 -8.91 5.31 -4.27
CA MET A 26 -9.34 6.18 -5.37
C MET A 26 -10.74 5.91 -5.95
N GLY A 27 -11.62 5.27 -5.22
CA GLY A 27 -13.01 5.08 -5.61
C GLY A 27 -13.95 6.11 -4.95
N GLY A 28 -13.80 7.38 -5.22
CA GLY A 28 -14.68 8.44 -4.72
C GLY A 28 -15.27 9.29 -5.83
N ILE A 29 -16.43 8.89 -6.38
CA ILE A 29 -17.34 9.81 -7.07
C ILE A 29 -18.25 10.39 -5.99
N PRO A 30 -18.39 11.71 -5.84
CA PRO A 30 -19.33 12.28 -4.87
C PRO A 30 -20.76 12.11 -5.41
N CYS A 31 -21.52 11.20 -4.83
CA CYS A 31 -22.96 11.17 -5.00
C CYS A 31 -23.61 11.58 -3.67
N TYR A 32 -24.45 12.58 -3.74
CA TYR A 32 -25.14 13.22 -2.62
C TYR A 32 -25.98 12.26 -1.79
N ALA A 33 -26.10 12.61 -0.52
CA ALA A 33 -26.67 11.85 0.59
C ALA A 33 -28.13 11.43 0.39
N GLU A 34 -28.45 10.21 0.83
CA GLU A 34 -29.65 9.96 1.62
C GLU A 34 -29.51 8.65 2.41
N ASN A 35 -29.75 8.75 3.71
CA ASN A 35 -30.12 7.72 4.67
C ASN A 35 -29.28 6.43 4.73
N THR A 36 -28.23 6.40 5.57
CA THR A 36 -27.23 5.33 5.62
C THR A 36 -27.18 4.59 6.94
N GLN A 37 -28.17 3.77 7.20
CA GLN A 37 -27.94 2.63 8.08
C GLN A 37 -27.24 1.54 7.24
N GLY A 38 -25.94 1.32 7.46
CA GLY A 38 -25.15 0.24 6.83
C GLY A 38 -24.12 0.64 5.78
N GLN A 39 -23.91 1.93 5.49
CA GLN A 39 -22.84 2.33 4.58
C GLN A 39 -21.50 2.45 5.30
N ARG A 40 -20.46 1.85 4.69
CA ARG A 40 -19.09 2.05 5.15
C ARG A 40 -18.76 3.54 5.07
N PRO A 41 -18.22 4.15 6.15
CA PRO A 41 -17.74 5.53 6.06
C PRO A 41 -16.78 5.67 4.87
N PRO A 42 -16.82 6.79 4.15
CA PRO A 42 -15.91 7.03 3.04
C PRO A 42 -14.46 6.87 3.52
N PHE A 43 -13.61 6.31 2.68
CA PHE A 43 -12.20 6.15 3.00
C PHE A 43 -11.55 7.53 3.18
N ASP A 44 -10.95 7.75 4.35
CA ASP A 44 -10.18 8.95 4.66
C ASP A 44 -8.68 8.64 4.60
N PRO A 45 -7.97 9.12 3.55
CA PRO A 45 -6.54 8.88 3.40
C PRO A 45 -5.70 9.46 4.54
N LYS A 46 -6.06 10.64 5.06
CA LYS A 46 -5.32 11.29 6.15
C LYS A 46 -5.43 10.49 7.44
N ARG A 47 -6.64 10.03 7.75
CA ARG A 47 -6.87 9.16 8.90
C ARG A 47 -6.12 7.84 8.76
N PHE A 48 -6.13 7.24 7.58
CA PHE A 48 -5.40 6.00 7.32
C PHE A 48 -3.89 6.17 7.52
N GLU A 49 -3.30 7.27 7.03
CA GLU A 49 -1.88 7.60 7.24
C GLU A 49 -1.57 7.80 8.73
N ALA A 50 -2.42 8.52 9.45
CA ALA A 50 -2.25 8.73 10.90
C ALA A 50 -2.35 7.41 11.69
N ASP A 51 -3.32 6.56 11.37
CA ASP A 51 -3.48 5.23 11.98
C ASP A 51 -2.27 4.34 11.70
N LEU A 52 -1.71 4.39 10.49
CA LEU A 52 -0.50 3.66 10.11
C LEU A 52 0.73 4.15 10.90
N GLU A 53 0.95 5.46 10.98
CA GLU A 53 2.07 6.05 11.73
C GLU A 53 1.98 5.71 13.22
N GLN A 54 0.80 5.80 13.80
CA GLN A 54 0.53 5.37 15.17
C GLN A 54 0.83 3.88 15.37
N TYR A 55 0.41 3.05 14.44
CA TYR A 55 0.64 1.61 14.48
C TYR A 55 2.14 1.28 14.41
N ILE A 56 2.86 1.90 13.48
CA ILE A 56 4.32 1.76 13.35
C ILE A 56 5.01 2.21 14.63
N THR A 57 4.67 3.40 15.15
CA THR A 57 5.26 3.95 16.39
C THR A 57 5.14 2.95 17.54
N THR A 58 3.95 2.38 17.72
CA THR A 58 3.69 1.42 18.79
C THR A 58 4.45 0.10 18.60
N HIS A 59 4.41 -0.48 17.38
CA HIS A 59 4.94 -1.82 17.13
C HIS A 59 6.46 -1.85 16.93
N ALA A 60 7.06 -0.75 16.51
CA ALA A 60 8.51 -0.59 16.43
C ALA A 60 9.10 0.11 17.67
N SER A 61 8.26 0.41 18.67
CA SER A 61 8.67 1.09 19.91
C SER A 61 9.51 2.34 19.65
N LEU A 62 9.01 3.20 18.72
CA LEU A 62 9.70 4.44 18.40
C LEU A 62 9.47 5.45 19.52
N THR A 63 10.56 6.06 19.99
CA THR A 63 10.47 7.23 20.88
C THR A 63 9.93 8.44 20.12
N PRO A 64 9.39 9.46 20.80
CA PRO A 64 8.93 10.70 20.13
C PRO A 64 10.03 11.38 19.30
N GLN A 65 11.28 11.33 19.77
CA GLN A 65 12.43 11.89 19.04
C GLN A 65 12.76 11.08 17.78
N GLU A 66 12.70 9.76 17.84
CA GLU A 66 12.90 8.89 16.67
C GLU A 66 11.78 9.09 15.65
N ALA A 67 10.53 9.08 16.10
CA ALA A 67 9.36 9.27 15.26
C ALA A 67 9.39 10.63 14.52
N SER A 68 9.78 11.71 15.22
CA SER A 68 9.86 13.05 14.61
C SER A 68 10.90 13.16 13.49
N LYS A 69 11.98 12.37 13.54
CA LYS A 69 13.01 12.30 12.49
C LYS A 69 12.64 11.31 11.38
N PHE A 70 12.00 10.21 11.73
CA PHE A 70 11.70 9.11 10.84
C PHE A 70 10.53 9.43 9.89
N PHE A 71 9.37 9.87 10.41
CA PHE A 71 8.16 10.03 9.60
C PHE A 71 8.27 11.05 8.46
N PRO A 72 8.99 12.17 8.57
CA PRO A 72 9.21 13.04 7.42
C PRO A 72 9.87 12.34 6.23
N VAL A 73 10.85 11.45 6.49
CA VAL A 73 11.53 10.68 5.44
C VAL A 73 10.65 9.54 4.94
N TYR A 74 9.90 8.89 5.82
CA TYR A 74 8.91 7.87 5.46
C TYR A 74 7.81 8.42 4.52
N ARG A 75 7.26 9.58 4.83
CA ARG A 75 6.26 10.25 3.97
C ARG A 75 6.81 10.60 2.59
N GLN A 76 8.10 10.97 2.48
CA GLN A 76 8.75 11.20 1.19
C GLN A 76 8.78 9.90 0.36
N MET A 77 9.15 8.77 0.97
CA MET A 77 9.10 7.47 0.31
C MET A 77 7.68 7.16 -0.18
N MET A 78 6.69 7.28 0.71
CA MET A 78 5.29 6.99 0.37
C MET A 78 4.76 7.87 -0.76
N LYS A 79 5.15 9.15 -0.81
CA LYS A 79 4.78 10.05 -1.90
C LYS A 79 5.35 9.58 -3.25
N LYS A 80 6.63 9.18 -3.29
CA LYS A 80 7.27 8.67 -4.52
C LYS A 80 6.65 7.33 -4.94
N MET A 81 6.43 6.42 -3.99
CA MET A 81 5.76 5.14 -4.24
C MET A 81 4.37 5.35 -4.86
N ARG A 82 3.61 6.31 -4.32
CA ARG A 82 2.27 6.65 -4.85
C ARG A 82 2.35 7.11 -6.31
N SER A 83 3.36 7.90 -6.69
CA SER A 83 3.56 8.33 -8.08
C SER A 83 3.75 7.13 -9.03
N CYS A 84 4.55 6.14 -8.63
CA CYS A 84 4.72 4.91 -9.42
C CYS A 84 3.40 4.14 -9.56
N PHE A 85 2.62 4.02 -8.47
CA PHE A 85 1.31 3.37 -8.52
C PHE A 85 0.29 4.10 -9.38
N ASP A 86 0.30 5.43 -9.36
CA ASP A 86 -0.58 6.24 -10.22
C ASP A 86 -0.25 6.04 -11.69
N GLU A 87 1.03 5.86 -12.02
CA GLU A 87 1.46 5.52 -13.36
C GLU A 87 1.03 4.11 -13.76
N MET A 88 1.28 3.09 -12.91
CA MET A 88 0.85 1.71 -13.16
C MET A 88 -0.65 1.60 -13.44
N ARG A 89 -1.45 2.40 -12.75
CA ARG A 89 -2.91 2.39 -12.93
C ARG A 89 -3.33 2.78 -14.34
N ARG A 90 -2.59 3.63 -15.04
CA ARG A 90 -2.92 4.02 -16.43
C ARG A 90 -2.93 2.83 -17.37
N TYR A 91 -2.09 1.82 -17.11
CA TYR A 91 -1.99 0.60 -17.90
C TYR A 91 -3.03 -0.46 -17.56
N HIS A 92 -3.80 -0.27 -16.48
CA HIS A 92 -4.84 -1.23 -16.07
C HIS A 92 -6.02 -1.31 -17.07
N PHE A 93 -6.21 -0.28 -17.88
CA PHE A 93 -7.34 -0.17 -18.83
C PHE A 93 -6.90 -0.34 -20.28
N VAL A 94 -5.74 -0.91 -20.55
CA VAL A 94 -5.29 -1.23 -21.93
C VAL A 94 -6.26 -2.25 -22.53
N ASN A 95 -6.67 -2.00 -23.78
CA ASN A 95 -7.54 -2.90 -24.49
C ASN A 95 -6.81 -4.23 -24.78
N PRO A 96 -7.32 -5.39 -24.34
CA PRO A 96 -6.68 -6.68 -24.59
C PRO A 96 -6.57 -7.05 -26.09
N ALA A 97 -7.32 -6.41 -26.96
CA ALA A 97 -7.21 -6.59 -28.41
C ALA A 97 -6.06 -5.77 -29.04
N ASP A 98 -5.45 -4.85 -28.29
CA ASP A 98 -4.29 -4.09 -28.73
C ASP A 98 -3.01 -4.78 -28.25
N GLU A 99 -2.49 -5.69 -29.07
CA GLU A 99 -1.27 -6.48 -28.76
C GLU A 99 -0.06 -5.59 -28.48
N LYS A 100 0.11 -4.49 -29.23
CA LYS A 100 1.21 -3.55 -29.03
C LYS A 100 1.07 -2.79 -27.72
N GLY A 101 -0.12 -2.30 -27.40
CA GLY A 101 -0.44 -1.65 -26.14
C GLY A 101 -0.28 -2.59 -24.94
N CYS A 102 -0.67 -3.86 -25.09
CA CYS A 102 -0.46 -4.89 -24.06
C CYS A 102 1.03 -5.15 -23.79
N ALA A 103 1.84 -5.29 -24.84
CA ALA A 103 3.30 -5.50 -24.68
C ALA A 103 3.98 -4.30 -24.00
N GLU A 104 3.58 -3.07 -24.36
CA GLU A 104 4.08 -1.86 -23.71
C GLU A 104 3.66 -1.79 -22.23
N ALA A 105 2.40 -2.10 -21.93
CA ALA A 105 1.88 -2.12 -20.57
C ALA A 105 2.65 -3.11 -19.68
N ILE A 106 2.92 -4.32 -20.17
CA ILE A 106 3.71 -5.33 -19.46
C ILE A 106 5.11 -4.80 -19.17
N ARG A 107 5.81 -4.33 -20.20
CA ARG A 107 7.17 -3.80 -20.04
C ARG A 107 7.22 -2.66 -19.04
N ARG A 108 6.29 -1.71 -19.14
CA ARG A 108 6.28 -0.55 -18.25
C ARG A 108 5.89 -0.90 -16.81
N GLN A 109 5.01 -1.86 -16.61
CA GLN A 109 4.70 -2.37 -15.27
C GLN A 109 5.92 -3.03 -14.62
N ASP A 110 6.66 -3.86 -15.37
CA ASP A 110 7.89 -4.49 -14.87
C ASP A 110 8.96 -3.45 -14.50
N GLU A 111 9.15 -2.41 -15.32
CA GLU A 111 10.06 -1.30 -15.03
C GLU A 111 9.66 -0.56 -13.74
N LEU A 112 8.38 -0.25 -13.57
CA LEU A 112 7.86 0.44 -12.38
C LEU A 112 8.00 -0.42 -11.12
N ASP A 113 7.82 -1.75 -11.21
CA ASP A 113 8.06 -2.68 -10.11
C ASP A 113 9.54 -2.68 -9.67
N ILE A 114 10.46 -2.63 -10.64
CA ILE A 114 11.90 -2.53 -10.37
C ILE A 114 12.22 -1.17 -9.72
N GLU A 115 11.69 -0.08 -10.25
CA GLU A 115 11.87 1.27 -9.71
C GLU A 115 11.37 1.37 -8.27
N MET A 116 10.19 0.84 -7.97
CA MET A 116 9.66 0.80 -6.62
C MET A 116 10.55 0.00 -5.67
N LYS A 117 11.17 -1.09 -6.12
CA LYS A 117 12.10 -1.88 -5.31
C LYS A 117 13.40 -1.13 -5.03
N GLN A 118 13.93 -0.44 -6.00
CA GLN A 118 15.10 0.41 -5.84
C GLN A 118 14.81 1.57 -4.88
N LEU A 119 13.65 2.20 -5.03
CA LEU A 119 13.18 3.25 -4.14
C LEU A 119 13.05 2.74 -2.68
N GLN A 120 12.44 1.57 -2.47
CA GLN A 120 12.38 0.96 -1.14
C GLN A 120 13.78 0.73 -0.56
N GLN A 121 14.70 0.19 -1.34
CA GLN A 121 16.07 -0.05 -0.90
C GLN A 121 16.77 1.26 -0.50
N GLU A 122 16.66 2.30 -1.34
CA GLU A 122 17.23 3.63 -1.03
C GLU A 122 16.71 4.16 0.31
N TYR A 123 15.39 4.12 0.50
CA TYR A 123 14.79 4.66 1.72
C TYR A 123 15.04 3.78 2.95
N HIS A 124 15.09 2.46 2.82
CA HIS A 124 15.51 1.59 3.92
C HIS A 124 16.93 1.93 4.38
N ASN A 125 17.85 2.20 3.45
CA ASN A 125 19.19 2.68 3.80
C ASN A 125 19.12 4.02 4.54
N ARG A 126 18.33 4.98 4.06
CA ARG A 126 18.13 6.28 4.74
C ARG A 126 17.54 6.10 6.14
N PHE A 127 16.61 5.17 6.33
CA PHE A 127 16.04 4.86 7.64
C PHE A 127 17.08 4.34 8.61
N MET A 128 18.05 3.54 8.15
CA MET A 128 19.14 3.02 8.98
C MET A 128 20.13 4.10 9.45
N TYR A 129 20.14 5.29 8.85
CA TYR A 129 20.85 6.46 9.40
C TYR A 129 20.09 7.17 10.54
N ILE A 130 18.77 6.91 10.65
CA ILE A 130 17.91 7.57 11.64
C ILE A 130 17.62 6.64 12.81
N LEU A 131 17.44 5.34 12.52
CA LEU A 131 17.05 4.30 13.46
C LEU A 131 18.03 3.13 13.40
N PRO A 132 18.24 2.41 14.52
CA PRO A 132 18.94 1.12 14.48
C PRO A 132 18.26 0.15 13.49
N ALA A 133 19.05 -0.68 12.80
CA ALA A 133 18.56 -1.62 11.81
C ALA A 133 17.46 -2.56 12.34
N SER A 134 17.54 -2.93 13.63
CA SER A 134 16.52 -3.73 14.31
C SER A 134 15.16 -3.02 14.36
N LYS A 135 15.14 -1.70 14.61
CA LYS A 135 13.91 -0.89 14.60
C LYS A 135 13.38 -0.70 13.16
N VAL A 136 14.26 -0.48 12.19
CA VAL A 136 13.86 -0.42 10.77
C VAL A 136 13.18 -1.71 10.34
N LEU A 137 13.72 -2.87 10.74
CA LEU A 137 13.08 -4.16 10.47
C LEU A 137 11.71 -4.29 11.16
N GLN A 138 11.56 -3.76 12.37
CA GLN A 138 10.27 -3.75 13.08
C GLN A 138 9.27 -2.81 12.39
N VAL A 139 9.71 -1.65 11.89
CA VAL A 139 8.88 -0.74 11.08
C VAL A 139 8.34 -1.46 9.84
N ILE A 140 9.21 -2.12 9.06
CA ILE A 140 8.81 -2.86 7.85
C ILE A 140 7.77 -3.95 8.19
N LYS A 141 8.00 -4.70 9.28
CA LYS A 141 7.05 -5.74 9.73
C LYS A 141 5.72 -5.14 10.23
N ALA A 142 5.77 -3.99 10.90
CA ALA A 142 4.58 -3.30 11.40
C ALA A 142 3.73 -2.78 10.22
N GLU A 143 4.35 -2.14 9.25
CA GLU A 143 3.69 -1.67 8.03
C GLU A 143 3.00 -2.83 7.29
N GLU A 144 3.73 -3.92 7.04
CA GLU A 144 3.17 -5.12 6.39
C GLU A 144 1.96 -5.69 7.17
N LYS A 145 2.06 -5.77 8.50
CA LYS A 145 0.99 -6.28 9.36
C LYS A 145 -0.23 -5.35 9.34
N PHE A 146 -0.03 -4.04 9.38
CA PHE A 146 -1.10 -3.05 9.31
C PHE A 146 -1.89 -3.18 8.00
N HIS A 147 -1.20 -3.23 6.87
CA HIS A 147 -1.83 -3.39 5.55
C HIS A 147 -2.61 -4.69 5.44
N ARG A 148 -2.05 -5.81 5.92
CA ARG A 148 -2.78 -7.09 5.96
C ARG A 148 -4.05 -7.03 6.80
N GLN A 149 -4.01 -6.35 7.95
CA GLN A 149 -5.18 -6.18 8.81
C GLN A 149 -6.23 -5.26 8.17
N ALA A 150 -5.80 -4.16 7.56
CA ALA A 150 -6.69 -3.25 6.83
C ALA A 150 -7.42 -3.99 5.70
N PHE A 151 -6.70 -4.80 4.93
CA PHE A 151 -7.28 -5.62 3.87
C PHE A 151 -8.28 -6.66 4.40
N LYS A 152 -7.94 -7.37 5.48
CA LYS A 152 -8.86 -8.33 6.11
C LYS A 152 -10.15 -7.65 6.57
N ARG A 153 -10.06 -6.48 7.23
CA ARG A 153 -11.23 -5.70 7.67
C ARG A 153 -12.10 -5.27 6.48
N ALA A 154 -11.48 -4.79 5.41
CA ALA A 154 -12.20 -4.40 4.20
C ALA A 154 -12.94 -5.58 3.58
N ARG A 155 -12.30 -6.76 3.47
CA ARG A 155 -12.91 -7.99 2.95
C ARG A 155 -14.07 -8.49 3.80
N GLN A 156 -13.91 -8.52 5.13
CA GLN A 156 -14.97 -8.90 6.07
C GLN A 156 -16.17 -7.98 5.97
N TRP A 157 -15.92 -6.66 5.84
CA TRP A 157 -17.00 -5.70 5.66
C TRP A 157 -17.81 -5.99 4.39
N HIS A 158 -17.16 -6.27 3.25
CA HIS A 158 -17.82 -6.65 2.00
C HIS A 158 -18.62 -7.95 2.09
N GLN A 159 -18.13 -8.91 2.86
CA GLN A 159 -18.84 -10.19 3.08
C GLN A 159 -20.11 -9.99 3.93
N ASN A 160 -20.04 -9.13 4.94
CA ASN A 160 -21.15 -8.86 5.84
C ASN A 160 -22.19 -7.88 5.25
N HIS A 161 -21.82 -7.14 4.19
CA HIS A 161 -22.68 -6.16 3.51
C HIS A 161 -22.66 -6.43 2.00
N PRO A 162 -23.22 -7.55 1.53
CA PRO A 162 -23.29 -7.82 0.11
C PRO A 162 -24.10 -6.72 -0.57
N LYS A 163 -23.56 -6.11 -1.64
CA LYS A 163 -24.31 -5.16 -2.45
C LYS A 163 -25.54 -5.92 -2.99
N HIS A 164 -26.73 -5.45 -2.64
CA HIS A 164 -27.93 -5.87 -3.34
C HIS A 164 -27.77 -5.45 -4.81
N VAL A 165 -27.40 -6.39 -5.66
CA VAL A 165 -27.48 -6.21 -7.11
C VAL A 165 -28.97 -6.17 -7.42
N LYS A 166 -29.53 -4.96 -7.61
CA LYS A 166 -30.84 -4.81 -8.24
C LYS A 166 -30.69 -5.38 -9.64
N ARG A 167 -31.34 -6.52 -9.88
CA ARG A 167 -31.61 -7.05 -11.22
C ARG A 167 -32.60 -6.17 -11.94
#